data_4c2328901e87c35abf63ed6a55b3a4c7
#
_entry.id   4c2328901e87c35abf63ed6a55b3a4c7
#
_cell.length_a   1.000
_cell.length_b   1.000
_cell.length_c   1.000
_cell.angle_alpha   90.00
_cell.angle_beta   90.00
_cell.angle_gamma   90.00
#
_symmetry.space_group_name_H-M   'P 1'
#
loop_
_entity.id
_entity.type
_entity.pdbx_description
1 polymer ?
#
loop_
_entity_poly.entity_id
_entity_poly.type
_entity_poly.pdbx_seq_one_letter_code
_entity_poly.pdbx_strand_id
1 'polypeptide(L)'
;MAKNRGEDVKRFAAMIGSNLRYLRLDRAVFMPQKVPAAHLGVTHQQMEKYENGKNVPCSYRLVQLADFYKVTPNDITNPDFINKKSIEKGVIHVDNRKW
;
A
#
# COMPACT_ATOMS: atom_id res chain seq x y z
N MET A 1 -25.33 -0.18 -3.91
CA MET A 1 -25.66 0.29 -4.83
C MET A 1 -24.75 0.75 -5.81
N ALA A 2 -24.97 0.49 -6.91
CA ALA A 2 -24.07 0.78 -8.00
C ALA A 2 -23.74 2.25 -8.15
N LYS A 3 -24.61 3.10 -7.70
CA LYS A 3 -24.37 4.52 -7.88
C LYS A 3 -23.14 5.04 -7.14
N ASN A 4 -22.63 4.29 -6.18
CA ASN A 4 -21.44 4.73 -5.46
C ASN A 4 -20.19 3.99 -5.88
N ARG A 5 -20.26 3.31 -7.01
CA ARG A 5 -19.13 2.50 -7.47
C ARG A 5 -17.87 3.34 -7.68
N GLY A 6 -18.00 4.54 -8.23
CA GLY A 6 -16.87 5.41 -8.44
C GLY A 6 -16.17 5.80 -7.14
N GLU A 7 -16.97 6.09 -6.12
CA GLU A 7 -16.42 6.43 -4.82
C GLU A 7 -15.76 5.22 -4.16
N ASP A 8 -16.35 4.05 -4.33
CA ASP A 8 -15.79 2.83 -3.77
C ASP A 8 -14.42 2.53 -4.39
N VAL A 9 -14.30 2.71 -5.70
CA VAL A 9 -13.03 2.50 -6.38
C VAL A 9 -11.99 3.51 -5.89
N LYS A 10 -12.40 4.76 -5.72
CA LYS A 10 -11.47 5.79 -5.23
C LYS A 10 -10.95 5.45 -3.84
N ARG A 11 -11.85 5.02 -2.96
CA ARG A 11 -11.43 4.66 -1.60
C ARG A 11 -10.51 3.45 -1.62
N PHE A 12 -10.83 2.48 -2.46
CA PHE A 12 -10.01 1.29 -2.58
C PHE A 12 -8.62 1.65 -3.11
N ALA A 13 -8.57 2.49 -4.15
CA ALA A 13 -7.30 2.92 -4.72
C ALA A 13 -6.46 3.69 -3.70
N ALA A 14 -7.11 4.57 -2.95
CA ALA A 14 -6.41 5.35 -1.93
C ALA A 14 -5.86 4.45 -0.83
N MET A 15 -6.62 3.45 -0.43
CA MET A 15 -6.19 2.51 0.60
C MET A 15 -4.98 1.71 0.13
N ILE A 16 -5.03 1.19 -1.09
CA ILE A 16 -3.90 0.46 -1.65
C ILE A 16 -2.68 1.36 -1.71
N GLY A 17 -2.87 2.59 -2.19
CA GLY A 17 -1.76 3.54 -2.30
C GLY A 17 -1.12 3.83 -0.96
N SER A 18 -1.93 3.99 0.09
CA SER A 18 -1.43 4.21 1.43
C SER A 18 -0.62 3.03 1.93
N ASN A 19 -1.10 1.81 1.67
CA ASN A 19 -0.38 0.61 2.09
C ASN A 19 0.95 0.49 1.35
N LEU A 20 0.97 0.80 0.07
CA LEU A 20 2.21 0.75 -0.71
C LEU A 20 3.21 1.78 -0.22
N ARG A 21 2.74 2.99 0.05
CA ARG A 21 3.62 4.03 0.55
C ARG A 21 4.19 3.65 1.91
N TYR A 22 3.34 3.09 2.78
CA TYR A 22 3.79 2.63 4.08
C TYR A 22 4.89 1.57 3.93
N LEU A 23 4.67 0.60 3.06
CA LEU A 23 5.66 -0.46 2.84
C LEU A 23 6.98 0.10 2.34
N ARG A 24 6.92 1.02 1.38
CA ARG A 24 8.13 1.59 0.82
C ARG A 24 8.93 2.32 1.90
N LEU A 25 8.26 3.13 2.69
CA LEU A 25 8.93 3.92 3.71
C LEU A 25 9.39 3.07 4.89
N ASP A 26 8.72 1.95 5.12
CA ASP A 26 9.07 1.04 6.19
C ASP A 26 10.29 0.18 5.85
N ARG A 27 10.46 -0.18 4.58
CA ARG A 27 11.52 -1.10 4.18
C ARG A 27 12.90 -0.49 4.26
N ALA A 28 12.99 0.79 3.93
CA ALA A 28 14.27 1.47 4.01
C ALA A 28 14.01 2.95 4.14
N VAL A 29 14.74 3.59 5.04
CA VAL A 29 14.65 5.03 5.19
C VAL A 29 15.01 5.66 3.86
N PHE A 30 14.14 6.52 3.36
CA PHE A 30 14.39 7.25 2.11
C PHE A 30 14.41 6.40 0.86
N MET A 31 13.75 5.23 0.86
CA MET A 31 13.64 4.50 -0.38
C MET A 31 12.78 5.31 -1.36
N PRO A 32 13.33 5.74 -2.50
CA PRO A 32 12.54 6.50 -3.45
C PRO A 32 11.62 5.60 -4.26
N GLN A 33 10.58 6.18 -4.83
CA GLN A 33 9.62 5.42 -5.62
C GLN A 33 10.25 4.75 -6.83
N LYS A 34 11.37 5.28 -7.33
CA LYS A 34 12.00 4.69 -8.51
C LYS A 34 12.52 3.29 -8.26
N VAL A 35 12.78 2.93 -7.01
CA VAL A 35 13.29 1.60 -6.69
C VAL A 35 12.23 0.53 -6.96
N PRO A 36 11.04 0.59 -6.34
CA PRO A 36 10.01 -0.39 -6.71
C PRO A 36 9.55 -0.24 -8.16
N ALA A 37 9.58 0.99 -8.71
CA ALA A 37 9.19 1.17 -10.10
C ALA A 37 10.10 0.38 -11.03
N ALA A 38 11.42 0.44 -10.80
CA ALA A 38 12.38 -0.30 -11.61
C ALA A 38 12.15 -1.80 -11.47
N HIS A 39 11.85 -2.26 -10.26
CA HIS A 39 11.60 -3.67 -10.04
C HIS A 39 10.39 -4.16 -10.85
N LEU A 40 9.35 -3.33 -10.91
CA LEU A 40 8.15 -3.69 -11.66
C LEU A 40 8.29 -3.47 -13.16
N GLY A 41 9.26 -2.69 -13.58
CA GLY A 41 9.38 -2.31 -14.97
C GLY A 41 8.40 -1.24 -15.38
N VAL A 42 7.99 -0.38 -14.45
CA VAL A 42 7.09 0.74 -14.76
C VAL A 42 7.83 2.05 -14.51
N THR A 43 7.25 3.14 -14.98
CA THR A 43 7.86 4.45 -14.79
C THR A 43 7.67 4.92 -13.37
N HIS A 44 8.50 5.88 -12.97
CA HIS A 44 8.35 6.54 -11.68
C HIS A 44 6.95 7.17 -11.56
N GLN A 45 6.49 7.79 -12.64
CA GLN A 45 5.19 8.42 -12.66
C GLN A 45 4.07 7.41 -12.43
N GLN A 46 4.21 6.22 -13.00
CA GLN A 46 3.19 5.19 -12.78
C GLN A 46 3.20 4.73 -11.33
N MET A 47 4.37 4.56 -10.74
CA MET A 47 4.46 4.18 -9.33
C MET A 47 3.83 5.25 -8.44
N GLU A 48 4.06 6.51 -8.77
CA GLU A 48 3.47 7.62 -8.05
C GLU A 48 1.94 7.55 -8.10
N LYS A 49 1.40 7.22 -9.27
CA LYS A 49 -0.06 7.10 -9.41
C LYS A 49 -0.62 5.97 -8.56
N TYR A 50 0.12 4.89 -8.43
CA TYR A 50 -0.31 3.81 -7.54
C TYR A 50 -0.34 4.29 -6.10
N GLU A 51 0.71 4.97 -5.65
CA GLU A 51 0.79 5.38 -4.26
C GLU A 51 -0.17 6.49 -3.89
N ASN A 52 -0.52 7.36 -4.84
CA ASN A 52 -1.46 8.43 -4.51
C ASN A 52 -2.90 8.10 -4.89
N GLY A 53 -3.17 6.86 -5.26
CA GLY A 53 -4.53 6.41 -5.48
C GLY A 53 -5.15 6.81 -6.79
N LYS A 54 -4.36 7.24 -7.74
CA LYS A 54 -4.90 7.60 -9.05
C LYS A 54 -5.16 6.38 -9.93
N ASN A 55 -4.42 5.30 -9.72
CA ASN A 55 -4.63 4.05 -10.45
C ASN A 55 -4.57 2.90 -9.49
N VAL A 56 -5.38 1.87 -9.76
CA VAL A 56 -5.32 0.64 -9.00
C VAL A 56 -4.38 -0.30 -9.75
N PRO A 57 -3.36 -0.85 -9.11
CA PRO A 57 -2.50 -1.81 -9.79
C PRO A 57 -3.31 -3.04 -10.19
N CYS A 58 -3.06 -3.57 -11.39
CA CYS A 58 -3.71 -4.81 -11.79
C CYS A 58 -3.14 -5.98 -10.98
N SER A 59 -3.77 -7.14 -11.12
CA SER A 59 -3.36 -8.31 -10.33
C SER A 59 -1.88 -8.63 -10.49
N TYR A 60 -1.39 -8.58 -11.71
CA TYR A 60 0.02 -8.89 -11.96
C TYR A 60 0.93 -7.94 -11.19
N ARG A 61 0.61 -6.65 -11.23
CA ARG A 61 1.41 -5.65 -10.51
C ARG A 61 1.32 -5.82 -9.01
N LEU A 62 0.12 -6.20 -8.51
CA LEU A 62 -0.02 -6.47 -7.09
C LEU A 62 0.85 -7.62 -6.64
N VAL A 63 0.92 -8.67 -7.45
CA VAL A 63 1.78 -9.80 -7.12
C VAL A 63 3.24 -9.39 -7.12
N GLN A 64 3.65 -8.58 -8.10
CA GLN A 64 5.03 -8.09 -8.15
C GLN A 64 5.37 -7.23 -6.94
N LEU A 65 4.45 -6.35 -6.56
CA LEU A 65 4.65 -5.48 -5.40
C LEU A 65 4.73 -6.27 -4.11
N ALA A 66 3.84 -7.25 -3.98
CA ALA A 66 3.85 -8.12 -2.80
C ALA A 66 5.17 -8.86 -2.70
N ASP A 67 5.65 -9.37 -3.83
CA ASP A 67 6.93 -10.07 -3.85
C ASP A 67 8.09 -9.13 -3.50
N PHE A 68 8.07 -7.93 -4.06
CA PHE A 68 9.12 -6.96 -3.79
C PHE A 68 9.17 -6.60 -2.30
N TYR A 69 8.01 -6.36 -1.70
CA TYR A 69 7.94 -5.96 -0.29
C TYR A 69 7.87 -7.12 0.68
N LYS A 70 7.85 -8.36 0.18
CA LYS A 70 7.82 -9.57 1.02
C LYS A 70 6.57 -9.63 1.88
N VAL A 71 5.46 -9.31 1.26
CA VAL A 71 4.14 -9.44 1.89
C VAL A 71 3.24 -10.18 0.92
N THR A 72 1.98 -10.41 1.29
CA THR A 72 1.04 -11.05 0.39
C THR A 72 0.21 -9.98 -0.33
N PRO A 73 -0.37 -10.31 -1.49
CA PRO A 73 -1.29 -9.36 -2.13
C PRO A 73 -2.46 -8.99 -1.22
N ASN A 74 -2.91 -9.91 -0.37
CA ASN A 74 -3.97 -9.61 0.59
C ASN A 74 -3.55 -8.53 1.56
N ASP A 75 -2.29 -8.51 1.96
CA ASP A 75 -1.79 -7.45 2.85
C ASP A 75 -1.94 -6.08 2.20
N ILE A 76 -1.60 -5.99 0.92
CA ILE A 76 -1.65 -4.71 0.21
C ILE A 76 -3.08 -4.22 0.07
N THR A 77 -4.04 -5.13 -0.04
CA THR A 77 -5.44 -4.77 -0.23
C THR A 77 -6.24 -4.77 1.07
N ASN A 78 -5.57 -4.91 2.21
CA ASN A 78 -6.23 -4.94 3.51
C ASN A 78 -6.30 -3.53 4.09
N PRO A 79 -7.52 -3.00 4.32
CA PRO A 79 -7.63 -1.64 4.86
C PRO A 79 -7.04 -1.48 6.26
N ASP A 80 -6.86 -2.57 6.98
CA ASP A 80 -6.30 -2.51 8.33
C ASP A 80 -4.82 -2.79 8.38
N PHE A 81 -4.18 -2.93 7.22
CA PHE A 81 -2.78 -3.36 7.17
C PHE A 81 -1.84 -2.46 7.97
N ILE A 82 -1.97 -1.15 7.80
CA ILE A 82 -1.07 -0.21 8.48
C ILE A 82 -1.26 -0.28 9.98
N ASN A 83 -2.51 -0.33 10.44
CA ASN A 83 -2.78 -0.44 11.87
C ASN A 83 -2.20 -1.72 12.44
N LYS A 84 -2.40 -2.83 11.74
CA LYS A 84 -1.87 -4.11 12.19
C LYS A 84 -0.36 -4.04 12.33
N LYS A 85 0.32 -3.50 11.34
CA LYS A 85 1.78 -3.45 11.38
C LYS A 85 2.28 -2.52 12.47
N SER A 86 1.60 -1.40 12.68
CA SER A 86 1.98 -0.47 13.72
C SER A 86 1.85 -1.09 15.10
N ILE A 87 0.77 -1.84 15.32
CA ILE A 87 0.57 -2.51 16.58
C ILE A 87 1.64 -3.58 16.79
N GLU A 88 1.94 -4.36 15.75
CA GLU A 88 2.97 -5.40 15.84
C GLU A 88 4.32 -4.82 16.19
N LYS A 89 4.59 -3.61 15.76
CA LYS A 89 5.88 -2.96 16.04
C LYS A 89 5.87 -2.23 17.36
N GLY A 90 4.72 -2.14 18.02
CA GLY A 90 4.61 -1.40 19.26
C GLY A 90 4.62 0.10 19.09
N VAL A 91 4.41 0.57 17.86
CA VAL A 91 4.43 2.00 17.58
C VAL A 91 3.16 2.67 18.09
N ILE A 92 2.06 1.98 17.93
CA ILE A 92 0.79 2.50 18.43
C ILE A 92 0.48 1.80 19.71
N HIS A 93 0.29 2.63 20.77
CA HIS A 93 0.14 2.03 21.96
C HIS A 93 -1.12 1.76 22.28
N VAL A 94 -1.44 1.20 22.22
CA VAL A 94 -2.55 0.96 22.30
C VAL A 94 -3.10 0.93 23.43
N ASP A 95 -2.81 1.17 23.52
CA ASP A 95 -3.17 1.21 24.21
C ASP A 95 -3.34 1.36 24.92
N ASN A 96 -2.95 1.40 24.92
CA ASN A 96 -3.02 1.46 25.50
C ASN A 96 -3.80 0.94 25.92
N ARG A 97 -4.06 0.30 25.63
CA ARG A 97 -4.78 -0.33 25.88
C ARG A 97 -4.89 -0.62 26.95
N LYS A 98 -4.58 -0.24 27.57
CA LYS A 98 -4.61 -0.36 28.53
C LYS A 98 -5.44 -0.78 28.75
N TRP A 99 -5.69 -0.93 28.11
CA TRP A 99 -6.49 -1.21 28.14
C TRP A 99 -6.86 -2.21 28.58
#